data_da9a21957fa43021e09687edad469a1f
#
_entry.id   da9a21957fa43021e09687edad469a1f
#
_cell.length_a   1.000
_cell.length_b   1.000
_cell.length_c   1.000
_cell.angle_alpha   90.00
_cell.angle_beta   90.00
_cell.angle_gamma   90.00
#
_symmetry.space_group_name_H-M   'P 1'
#
loop_
_entity.id
_entity.type
_entity.pdbx_description
1 polymer ?
#
loop_
_entity_poly.entity_id
_entity_poly.type
_entity_poly.pdbx_seq_one_letter_code
_entity_poly.pdbx_strand_id
1 'polypeptide(L)'
;MRWSALPLYRSSRPLNKVSRDYQNVTSVTEQVMSIRNRSNLLVYYTGDEPDGHQDPPSAPASAAVLINSLDPYRPSSLCLNCQDYLFNDYVFGTPILMPDVYPTGINPNFSVVYNTPCTTEQGCCGCDNCVGVFEDIRNRMAEFSMRLEVLGWDRNTTLWNVPQGFGSAEYVNSSYRLRAATDADLNSSDTA
;
A
#
# COMPACT_ATOMS: atom_id res chain seq x y z
N MET A 1 -9.33 -21.25 6.76
CA MET A 1 -9.13 -20.80 5.36
C MET A 1 -8.23 -19.58 5.40
N ARG A 2 -7.07 -19.61 4.76
CA ARG A 2 -6.24 -18.39 4.63
C ARG A 2 -6.71 -17.63 3.38
N TRP A 3 -7.20 -16.45 3.58
CA TRP A 3 -7.50 -15.51 2.49
C TRP A 3 -6.20 -14.80 2.11
N SER A 4 -5.87 -14.81 0.86
CA SER A 4 -4.70 -14.10 0.34
C SER A 4 -5.17 -13.06 -0.66
N ALA A 5 -4.84 -11.80 -0.41
CA ALA A 5 -4.73 -10.85 -1.49
C ALA A 5 -3.55 -11.30 -2.34
N LEU A 6 -3.77 -11.63 -3.59
CA LEU A 6 -2.67 -11.90 -4.52
C LEU A 6 -2.38 -10.59 -5.24
N PRO A 7 -1.18 -10.03 -5.10
CA PRO A 7 -0.77 -8.93 -5.95
C PRO A 7 -0.89 -9.39 -7.39
N LEU A 8 -1.36 -8.52 -8.28
CA LEU A 8 -1.28 -8.71 -9.72
C LEU A 8 0.18 -8.81 -10.21
N TYR A 9 1.10 -8.76 -9.25
CA TYR A 9 2.52 -8.83 -9.46
C TYR A 9 3.07 -10.21 -9.08
N ARG A 10 3.46 -10.99 -10.07
CA ARG A 10 4.34 -12.14 -9.91
C ARG A 10 5.56 -11.92 -10.79
N SER A 11 6.57 -11.24 -10.24
CA SER A 11 7.86 -11.16 -10.90
C SER A 11 8.74 -12.34 -10.49
N SER A 12 9.22 -13.07 -11.49
CA SER A 12 10.41 -13.91 -11.39
C SER A 12 11.71 -13.10 -11.59
N ARG A 13 11.65 -11.77 -11.49
CA ARG A 13 12.76 -10.86 -11.69
C ARG A 13 13.27 -10.28 -10.38
N PRO A 14 14.58 -9.99 -10.24
CA PRO A 14 15.14 -9.45 -9.01
C PRO A 14 14.51 -8.09 -8.66
N LEU A 15 14.40 -7.84 -7.36
CA LEU A 15 13.73 -6.76 -6.63
C LEU A 15 13.98 -5.29 -7.06
N ASN A 16 14.68 -5.02 -8.15
CA ASN A 16 15.11 -3.69 -8.55
C ASN A 16 14.26 -3.00 -9.63
N LYS A 17 13.11 -3.54 -9.99
CA LYS A 17 12.10 -2.83 -10.78
C LYS A 17 10.73 -3.20 -10.23
N VAL A 18 10.15 -2.28 -9.48
CA VAL A 18 8.71 -2.28 -9.22
C VAL A 18 8.07 -2.27 -10.60
N SER A 19 7.48 -3.39 -10.97
CA SER A 19 6.83 -3.54 -12.26
C SER A 19 5.50 -2.80 -12.17
N ARG A 20 5.34 -1.76 -12.99
CA ARG A 20 4.08 -1.01 -13.11
C ARG A 20 3.15 -1.67 -14.10
N ASP A 21 3.07 -2.99 -14.02
CA ASP A 21 2.31 -3.82 -14.94
C ASP A 21 0.82 -3.49 -14.92
N TYR A 22 0.32 -2.89 -13.84
CA TYR A 22 -1.08 -2.44 -13.75
C TYR A 22 -1.46 -1.37 -14.79
N GLN A 23 -0.48 -0.68 -15.37
CA GLN A 23 -0.68 0.29 -16.45
C GLN A 23 -0.73 -0.39 -17.84
N ASN A 24 -0.38 -1.67 -17.93
CA ASN A 24 -0.36 -2.43 -19.17
C ASN A 24 -1.62 -3.29 -19.30
N VAL A 25 -2.51 -2.91 -20.22
CA VAL A 25 -3.79 -3.59 -20.47
C VAL A 25 -3.63 -5.08 -20.73
N THR A 26 -2.63 -5.48 -21.52
CA THR A 26 -2.38 -6.89 -21.83
C THR A 26 -1.95 -7.65 -20.60
N SER A 27 -0.99 -7.11 -19.83
CA SER A 27 -0.51 -7.73 -18.60
C SER A 27 -1.62 -7.90 -17.56
N VAL A 28 -2.42 -6.85 -17.33
CA VAL A 28 -3.57 -6.92 -16.41
C VAL A 28 -4.58 -7.97 -16.86
N THR A 29 -4.91 -8.00 -18.16
CA THR A 29 -5.86 -8.96 -18.71
C THR A 29 -5.39 -10.41 -18.51
N GLU A 30 -4.14 -10.71 -18.84
CA GLU A 30 -3.56 -12.04 -18.69
C GLU A 30 -3.55 -12.48 -17.22
N GLN A 31 -3.15 -11.60 -16.32
CA GLN A 31 -3.10 -11.89 -14.89
C GLN A 31 -4.50 -12.15 -14.32
N VAL A 32 -5.47 -11.28 -14.57
CA VAL A 32 -6.86 -11.45 -14.11
C VAL A 32 -7.44 -12.75 -14.65
N MET A 33 -7.32 -13.00 -15.96
CA MET A 33 -7.85 -14.22 -16.58
C MET A 33 -7.22 -15.50 -16.01
N SER A 34 -5.95 -15.45 -15.59
CA SER A 34 -5.26 -16.62 -15.03
C SER A 34 -5.70 -16.97 -13.60
N ILE A 35 -6.26 -16.00 -12.84
CA ILE A 35 -6.55 -16.20 -11.41
C ILE A 35 -8.01 -16.01 -11.02
N ARG A 36 -8.86 -15.38 -11.85
CA ARG A 36 -10.23 -15.02 -11.50
C ARG A 36 -11.11 -16.21 -11.06
N ASN A 37 -10.79 -17.43 -11.47
CA ASN A 37 -11.56 -18.63 -11.11
C ASN A 37 -11.09 -19.25 -9.78
N ARG A 38 -10.11 -18.67 -9.09
CA ARG A 38 -9.63 -19.22 -7.83
C ARG A 38 -10.59 -18.87 -6.69
N SER A 39 -11.02 -19.89 -5.94
CA SER A 39 -11.96 -19.74 -4.83
C SER A 39 -11.38 -18.96 -3.62
N ASN A 40 -10.07 -18.87 -3.51
CA ASN A 40 -9.35 -18.16 -2.44
C ASN A 40 -8.88 -16.75 -2.84
N LEU A 41 -9.29 -16.24 -4.00
CA LEU A 41 -9.04 -14.86 -4.41
C LEU A 41 -10.08 -13.96 -3.77
N LEU A 42 -9.63 -12.97 -3.01
CA LEU A 42 -10.49 -11.99 -2.32
C LEU A 42 -10.54 -10.65 -3.08
N VAL A 43 -9.39 -10.15 -3.49
CA VAL A 43 -9.22 -8.80 -4.03
C VAL A 43 -8.05 -8.75 -5.01
N TYR A 44 -8.14 -7.86 -5.99
CA TYR A 44 -7.03 -7.55 -6.90
C TYR A 44 -6.26 -6.35 -6.36
N TYR A 45 -4.97 -6.52 -6.11
CA TYR A 45 -4.07 -5.42 -5.75
C TYR A 45 -3.58 -4.77 -7.03
N THR A 46 -3.99 -3.53 -7.31
CA THR A 46 -3.70 -2.85 -8.59
C THR A 46 -2.43 -2.02 -8.54
N GLY A 47 -2.48 -0.85 -7.94
CA GLY A 47 -1.37 0.08 -7.86
C GLY A 47 -0.69 0.00 -6.49
N ASP A 48 0.63 -0.06 -6.49
CA ASP A 48 1.48 0.01 -5.32
C ASP A 48 2.21 1.35 -5.34
N GLU A 49 1.82 2.25 -4.43
CA GLU A 49 2.36 3.61 -4.30
C GLU A 49 2.44 4.40 -5.63
N PRO A 50 1.37 4.44 -6.46
CA PRO A 50 1.42 5.18 -7.72
C PRO A 50 1.69 6.67 -7.52
N ASP A 51 1.25 7.22 -6.41
CA ASP A 51 1.46 8.61 -5.98
C ASP A 51 2.91 8.87 -5.60
N GLY A 52 3.53 8.02 -4.80
CA GLY A 52 4.95 8.09 -4.45
C GLY A 52 5.88 7.91 -5.65
N HIS A 53 5.41 7.22 -6.66
CA HIS A 53 6.15 7.02 -7.91
C HIS A 53 5.79 8.01 -9.02
N GLN A 54 4.84 8.89 -8.80
CA GLN A 54 4.35 9.87 -9.78
C GLN A 54 3.82 9.21 -11.07
N ASP A 55 3.12 8.09 -10.93
CA ASP A 55 2.42 7.47 -12.05
C ASP A 55 1.30 8.38 -12.56
N PRO A 56 0.84 8.21 -13.80
CA PRO A 56 -0.32 8.97 -14.28
C PRO A 56 -1.52 8.79 -13.33
N PRO A 57 -2.12 9.88 -12.79
CA PRO A 57 -3.20 9.77 -11.79
C PRO A 57 -4.41 8.96 -12.26
N SER A 58 -4.65 8.93 -13.58
CA SER A 58 -5.73 8.13 -14.18
C SER A 58 -5.44 6.64 -14.27
N ALA A 59 -4.19 6.21 -14.06
CA ALA A 59 -3.79 4.82 -14.27
C ALA A 59 -4.48 3.83 -13.30
N PRO A 60 -4.60 4.11 -11.99
CA PRO A 60 -5.33 3.25 -11.07
C PRO A 60 -6.80 3.07 -11.44
N ALA A 61 -7.49 4.15 -11.78
CA ALA A 61 -8.89 4.11 -12.20
C ALA A 61 -9.07 3.30 -13.48
N SER A 62 -8.17 3.46 -14.46
CA SER A 62 -8.20 2.69 -15.71
C SER A 62 -8.01 1.19 -15.45
N ALA A 63 -7.08 0.83 -14.58
CA ALA A 63 -6.86 -0.56 -14.18
C ALA A 63 -8.09 -1.15 -13.45
N ALA A 64 -8.69 -0.38 -12.53
CA ALA A 64 -9.88 -0.80 -11.81
C ALA A 64 -11.07 -1.07 -12.75
N VAL A 65 -11.29 -0.19 -13.73
CA VAL A 65 -12.33 -0.38 -14.78
C VAL A 65 -12.07 -1.64 -15.60
N LEU A 66 -10.82 -1.87 -16.03
CA LEU A 66 -10.46 -3.07 -16.77
C LEU A 66 -10.69 -4.34 -15.94
N ILE A 67 -10.21 -4.37 -14.69
CA ILE A 67 -10.39 -5.50 -13.78
C ILE A 67 -11.87 -5.79 -13.59
N ASN A 68 -12.67 -4.77 -13.28
CA ASN A 68 -14.12 -4.93 -13.11
C ASN A 68 -14.82 -5.46 -14.37
N SER A 69 -14.34 -5.11 -15.55
CA SER A 69 -14.89 -5.66 -16.82
C SER A 69 -14.58 -7.15 -17.01
N LEU A 70 -13.45 -7.62 -16.46
CA LEU A 70 -12.99 -9.00 -16.57
C LEU A 70 -13.49 -9.90 -15.42
N ASP A 71 -13.63 -9.33 -14.24
CA ASP A 71 -14.15 -9.99 -13.03
C ASP A 71 -14.97 -8.99 -12.20
N PRO A 72 -16.27 -8.82 -12.47
CA PRO A 72 -17.12 -7.89 -11.75
C PRO A 72 -17.45 -8.34 -10.32
N TYR A 73 -17.07 -9.55 -9.93
CA TYR A 73 -17.38 -10.11 -8.62
C TYR A 73 -16.40 -9.67 -7.53
N ARG A 74 -15.14 -9.45 -7.89
CA ARG A 74 -14.09 -9.13 -6.91
C ARG A 74 -13.61 -7.68 -7.07
N PRO A 75 -13.49 -6.95 -5.95
CA PRO A 75 -13.02 -5.57 -5.99
C PRO A 75 -11.52 -5.49 -6.32
N SER A 76 -11.12 -4.33 -6.81
CA SER A 76 -9.72 -3.91 -6.85
C SER A 76 -9.37 -3.10 -5.62
N SER A 77 -8.07 -3.02 -5.30
CA SER A 77 -7.53 -2.18 -4.23
C SER A 77 -6.35 -1.36 -4.72
N LEU A 78 -6.13 -0.23 -4.08
CA LEU A 78 -5.07 0.73 -4.36
C LEU A 78 -4.31 1.02 -3.07
N CYS A 79 -2.99 0.96 -3.11
CA CYS A 79 -2.14 1.39 -2.02
C CYS A 79 -1.58 2.78 -2.30
N LEU A 80 -1.69 3.70 -1.35
CA LEU A 80 -1.13 5.05 -1.44
C LEU A 80 -0.08 5.28 -0.37
N ASN A 81 1.06 5.82 -0.82
CA ASN A 81 2.17 6.27 0.01
C ASN A 81 1.88 7.66 0.60
N CYS A 82 1.48 8.61 -0.23
CA CYS A 82 1.33 10.01 0.14
C CYS A 82 0.02 10.31 0.85
N GLN A 83 0.04 11.28 1.77
CA GLN A 83 -1.15 11.74 2.45
C GLN A 83 -2.00 12.65 1.56
N ASP A 84 -1.36 13.59 0.86
CA ASP A 84 -2.03 14.70 0.19
C ASP A 84 -1.90 14.69 -1.32
N TYR A 85 -0.79 14.19 -1.85
CA TYR A 85 -0.42 14.37 -3.24
C TYR A 85 -1.45 13.76 -4.20
N LEU A 86 -2.15 14.62 -4.92
CA LEU A 86 -3.20 14.28 -5.91
C LEU A 86 -4.20 13.22 -5.41
N PHE A 87 -4.52 13.24 -4.11
CA PHE A 87 -5.36 12.24 -3.46
C PHE A 87 -6.65 11.95 -4.23
N ASN A 88 -7.37 13.01 -4.63
CA ASN A 88 -8.65 12.86 -5.32
C ASN A 88 -8.49 12.13 -6.65
N ASP A 89 -7.44 12.45 -7.39
CA ASP A 89 -7.22 11.91 -8.73
C ASP A 89 -6.82 10.43 -8.67
N TYR A 90 -5.97 10.05 -7.70
CA TYR A 90 -5.56 8.66 -7.53
C TYR A 90 -6.68 7.78 -6.96
N VAL A 91 -7.47 8.30 -6.01
CA VAL A 91 -8.51 7.52 -5.30
C VAL A 91 -9.78 7.38 -6.12
N PHE A 92 -9.98 8.22 -7.13
CA PHE A 92 -11.21 8.20 -7.94
C PHE A 92 -11.57 6.79 -8.44
N GLY A 93 -12.77 6.32 -8.08
CA GLY A 93 -13.27 5.02 -8.51
C GLY A 93 -12.62 3.79 -7.84
N THR A 94 -11.84 3.99 -6.76
CA THR A 94 -11.18 2.91 -6.01
C THR A 94 -12.14 2.27 -5.00
N PRO A 95 -12.43 0.97 -5.09
CA PRO A 95 -13.30 0.30 -4.11
C PRO A 95 -12.65 0.08 -2.75
N ILE A 96 -11.35 -0.20 -2.71
CA ILE A 96 -10.57 -0.42 -1.49
C ILE A 96 -9.31 0.42 -1.54
N LEU A 97 -9.22 1.38 -0.62
CA LEU A 97 -8.07 2.26 -0.45
C LEU A 97 -7.23 1.81 0.75
N MET A 98 -5.93 1.74 0.56
CA MET A 98 -5.00 1.24 1.58
C MET A 98 -3.84 2.21 1.75
N PRO A 99 -3.74 2.95 2.87
CA PRO A 99 -2.49 3.61 3.21
C PRO A 99 -1.45 2.60 3.72
N ASP A 100 -0.19 2.81 3.37
CA ASP A 100 0.95 2.00 3.77
C ASP A 100 1.94 2.78 4.64
N VAL A 101 1.48 3.25 5.74
CA VAL A 101 2.27 4.02 6.70
C VAL A 101 3.27 3.11 7.43
N TYR A 102 4.56 3.37 7.26
CA TYR A 102 5.65 2.56 7.81
C TYR A 102 6.47 3.34 8.85
N PRO A 103 5.96 3.50 10.09
CA PRO A 103 6.58 4.40 11.09
C PRO A 103 7.81 3.82 11.77
N THR A 104 8.09 2.52 11.60
CA THR A 104 9.09 1.84 12.41
C THR A 104 10.49 1.92 11.79
N GLY A 105 11.44 2.53 12.51
CA GLY A 105 12.85 2.57 12.13
C GLY A 105 13.18 3.45 10.94
N ILE A 106 12.35 4.44 10.64
CA ILE A 106 12.50 5.37 9.52
C ILE A 106 13.07 6.72 9.97
N ASN A 107 13.56 7.49 9.00
CA ASN A 107 13.86 8.91 9.19
C ASN A 107 12.72 9.74 8.56
N PRO A 108 11.86 10.41 9.37
CA PRO A 108 10.71 11.14 8.83
C PRO A 108 11.10 12.42 8.08
N ASN A 109 12.36 12.83 8.13
CA ASN A 109 12.83 14.06 7.48
C ASN A 109 13.61 13.81 6.20
N PHE A 110 14.11 12.58 6.00
CA PHE A 110 14.96 12.27 4.86
C PHE A 110 14.86 10.80 4.45
N SER A 111 14.53 10.57 3.18
CA SER A 111 14.52 9.23 2.58
C SER A 111 15.92 8.85 2.11
N VAL A 112 16.52 7.85 2.76
CA VAL A 112 17.82 7.29 2.34
C VAL A 112 17.69 6.47 1.05
N VAL A 113 16.50 5.92 0.79
CA VAL A 113 16.21 5.13 -0.40
C VAL A 113 16.22 5.99 -1.65
N TYR A 114 15.57 7.15 -1.59
CA TYR A 114 15.47 8.08 -2.71
C TYR A 114 16.51 9.21 -2.65
N ASN A 115 17.32 9.26 -1.58
CA ASN A 115 18.32 10.31 -1.32
C ASN A 115 17.72 11.72 -1.42
N THR A 116 16.57 11.95 -0.78
CA THR A 116 15.81 13.20 -0.85
C THR A 116 15.15 13.51 0.50
N PRO A 117 14.90 14.80 0.81
CA PRO A 117 14.02 15.14 1.91
C PRO A 117 12.63 14.55 1.75
N CYS A 118 11.97 14.21 2.86
CA CYS A 118 10.58 13.78 2.84
C CYS A 118 9.66 14.96 2.53
N THR A 119 8.82 14.82 1.53
CA THR A 119 7.87 15.83 1.03
C THR A 119 6.50 15.21 0.80
N THR A 120 5.54 15.99 0.31
CA THR A 120 4.23 15.49 -0.09
C THR A 120 4.27 14.51 -1.26
N GLU A 121 5.29 14.62 -2.12
CA GLU A 121 5.50 13.73 -3.26
C GLU A 121 6.37 12.53 -2.91
N GLN A 122 7.28 12.70 -1.95
CA GLN A 122 8.27 11.68 -1.60
C GLN A 122 8.40 11.59 -0.09
N GLY A 123 8.10 10.44 0.47
CA GLY A 123 8.14 10.22 1.89
C GLY A 123 8.98 9.03 2.32
N CYS A 124 9.09 8.83 3.62
CA CYS A 124 9.83 7.71 4.20
C CYS A 124 8.91 6.68 4.86
N CYS A 125 7.72 7.10 5.30
CA CYS A 125 6.77 6.20 5.96
C CYS A 125 5.34 6.49 5.50
N GLY A 126 5.09 6.36 4.23
CA GLY A 126 3.83 6.76 3.63
C GLY A 126 3.75 8.28 3.48
N CYS A 127 4.88 8.92 3.22
CA CYS A 127 5.02 10.32 2.83
C CYS A 127 4.95 11.33 3.96
N ASP A 128 4.37 12.52 3.68
CA ASP A 128 4.33 13.68 4.52
C ASP A 128 3.61 13.49 5.86
N ASN A 129 3.85 14.40 6.77
CA ASN A 129 3.24 14.46 8.11
C ASN A 129 3.49 13.22 9.00
N CYS A 130 4.47 12.39 8.66
CA CYS A 130 4.92 11.31 9.52
C CYS A 130 5.97 11.80 10.50
N VAL A 131 5.87 11.33 11.75
CA VAL A 131 6.83 11.62 12.81
C VAL A 131 7.58 10.38 13.30
N GLY A 132 7.26 9.20 12.75
CA GLY A 132 7.92 7.94 13.07
C GLY A 132 7.39 7.27 14.33
N VAL A 133 6.11 7.43 14.62
CA VAL A 133 5.41 6.82 15.75
C VAL A 133 4.20 6.00 15.26
N PHE A 134 3.74 5.05 16.08
CA PHE A 134 2.59 4.21 15.69
C PHE A 134 1.29 4.99 15.47
N GLU A 135 1.16 6.13 16.12
CA GLU A 135 0.04 7.05 15.95
C GLU A 135 -0.09 7.56 14.51
N ASP A 136 0.99 7.58 13.73
CA ASP A 136 0.97 7.97 12.32
C ASP A 136 -0.01 7.10 11.50
N ILE A 137 -0.09 5.80 11.82
CA ILE A 137 -1.03 4.87 11.16
C ILE A 137 -2.47 5.30 11.44
N ARG A 138 -2.80 5.53 12.71
CA ARG A 138 -4.14 5.97 13.11
C ARG A 138 -4.49 7.32 12.48
N ASN A 139 -3.56 8.25 12.51
CA ASN A 139 -3.77 9.60 12.01
C ASN A 139 -4.00 9.58 10.49
N ARG A 140 -3.20 8.80 9.74
CA ARG A 140 -3.37 8.63 8.29
C ARG A 140 -4.72 7.99 7.94
N MET A 141 -5.13 6.96 8.68
CA MET A 141 -6.45 6.32 8.50
C MET A 141 -7.60 7.30 8.76
N ALA A 142 -7.49 8.11 9.81
CA ALA A 142 -8.50 9.13 10.14
C ALA A 142 -8.56 10.23 9.06
N GLU A 143 -7.41 10.68 8.58
CA GLU A 143 -7.31 11.68 7.52
C GLU A 143 -7.94 11.17 6.20
N PHE A 144 -7.62 9.96 5.79
CA PHE A 144 -8.21 9.36 4.59
C PHE A 144 -9.73 9.19 4.74
N SER A 145 -10.20 8.76 5.93
CA SER A 145 -11.65 8.66 6.21
C SER A 145 -12.34 10.01 6.06
N MET A 146 -11.78 11.05 6.66
CA MET A 146 -12.31 12.41 6.55
C MET A 146 -12.34 12.90 5.10
N ARG A 147 -11.30 12.66 4.32
CA ARG A 147 -11.25 13.05 2.90
C ARG A 147 -12.33 12.32 2.08
N LEU A 148 -12.50 11.03 2.32
CA LEU A 148 -13.57 10.27 1.64
C LEU A 148 -14.96 10.81 1.99
N GLU A 149 -15.19 11.18 3.24
CA GLU A 149 -16.46 11.83 3.68
C GLU A 149 -16.67 13.17 2.97
N VAL A 150 -15.65 14.03 2.94
CA VAL A 150 -15.73 15.34 2.27
C VAL A 150 -15.99 15.20 0.76
N LEU A 151 -15.44 14.17 0.14
CA LEU A 151 -15.66 13.86 -1.27
C LEU A 151 -16.98 13.12 -1.54
N GLY A 152 -17.66 12.64 -0.51
CA GLY A 152 -18.86 11.83 -0.65
C GLY A 152 -18.60 10.41 -1.16
N TRP A 153 -17.40 9.90 -0.96
CA TRP A 153 -16.96 8.57 -1.43
C TRP A 153 -16.89 7.51 -0.34
N ASP A 154 -17.13 7.90 0.92
CA ASP A 154 -17.11 7.05 2.11
C ASP A 154 -17.99 5.80 2.01
N ARG A 155 -19.08 5.87 1.25
CA ARG A 155 -20.01 4.75 1.03
C ARG A 155 -19.54 3.77 -0.05
N ASN A 156 -18.65 4.19 -0.93
CA ASN A 156 -18.20 3.42 -2.09
C ASN A 156 -16.76 2.94 -1.95
N THR A 157 -15.98 3.52 -1.05
CA THR A 157 -14.58 3.20 -0.82
C THR A 157 -14.37 2.71 0.60
N THR A 158 -13.86 1.50 0.75
CA THR A 158 -13.52 0.92 2.05
C THR A 158 -12.05 1.17 2.35
N LEU A 159 -11.74 1.57 3.58
CA LEU A 159 -10.36 1.74 4.04
C LEU A 159 -9.84 0.44 4.67
N TRP A 160 -8.69 -0.02 4.18
CA TRP A 160 -7.87 -1.04 4.80
C TRP A 160 -6.52 -0.43 5.14
N ASN A 161 -5.71 -1.08 5.96
CA ASN A 161 -4.34 -0.68 6.25
C ASN A 161 -3.35 -1.75 5.77
N VAL A 162 -2.21 -1.31 5.24
CA VAL A 162 -1.07 -2.18 4.96
C VAL A 162 -0.06 -2.01 6.09
N PRO A 163 -0.01 -2.93 7.07
CA PRO A 163 0.90 -2.82 8.18
C PRO A 163 2.33 -3.13 7.77
N GLN A 164 3.28 -2.43 8.36
CA GLN A 164 4.70 -2.71 8.19
C GLN A 164 5.05 -4.09 8.79
N GLY A 165 5.41 -5.03 7.93
CA GLY A 165 5.85 -6.38 8.30
C GLY A 165 7.32 -6.65 7.97
N PHE A 166 8.13 -5.61 7.83
CA PHE A 166 9.53 -5.68 7.44
C PHE A 166 10.38 -4.72 8.26
N GLY A 167 11.69 -5.01 8.31
CA GLY A 167 12.71 -4.12 8.81
C GLY A 167 13.93 -4.21 7.90
N SER A 168 14.75 -3.17 7.83
CA SER A 168 16.03 -3.23 7.13
C SER A 168 17.14 -2.61 7.96
N ALA A 169 18.39 -3.06 7.71
CA ALA A 169 19.58 -2.50 8.34
C ALA A 169 19.79 -1.02 7.99
N GLU A 170 19.22 -0.55 6.89
CA GLU A 170 19.27 0.84 6.45
C GLU A 170 18.44 1.76 7.34
N TYR A 171 17.40 1.23 7.99
CA TYR A 171 16.58 1.95 8.96
C TYR A 171 17.17 1.95 10.37
N VAL A 172 18.22 1.17 10.65
CA VAL A 172 18.78 0.95 12.01
C VAL A 172 19.79 2.02 12.44
N ASN A 173 20.17 2.98 11.59
CA ASN A 173 21.09 4.05 11.95
C ASN A 173 20.46 5.21 12.78
N SER A 174 19.17 5.15 13.06
CA SER A 174 18.55 5.95 14.11
C SER A 174 18.54 5.12 15.40
N SER A 175 18.81 5.72 16.53
CA SER A 175 19.03 5.20 17.89
C SER A 175 17.96 4.26 18.50
N TYR A 176 17.14 3.63 17.69
CA TYR A 176 16.14 2.64 18.07
C TYR A 176 16.56 1.26 17.56
N ARG A 177 17.23 0.50 18.44
CA ARG A 177 17.36 -0.95 18.22
C ARG A 177 15.97 -1.58 18.40
N LEU A 178 15.29 -1.87 17.32
CA LEU A 178 14.24 -2.88 17.36
C LEU A 178 14.90 -4.19 17.75
N ARG A 179 14.54 -4.73 18.91
CA ARG A 179 14.73 -6.15 19.16
C ARG A 179 13.84 -6.87 18.13
N ALA A 180 14.44 -7.56 17.19
CA ALA A 180 13.72 -8.61 16.49
C ALA A 180 13.11 -9.49 17.58
N ALA A 181 11.78 -9.68 17.57
CA ALA A 181 11.16 -10.71 18.38
C ALA A 181 11.80 -12.02 17.96
N THR A 182 12.66 -12.58 18.81
CA THR A 182 13.23 -13.90 18.59
C THR A 182 12.16 -14.90 19.01
N ASP A 183 12.16 -16.10 18.42
CA ASP A 183 11.24 -17.20 18.79
C ASP A 183 11.26 -17.53 20.29
N ALA A 184 12.22 -17.00 21.05
CA ALA A 184 12.31 -17.08 22.49
C ALA A 184 11.27 -16.21 23.22
N ASP A 185 10.82 -15.11 22.62
CA ASP A 185 9.83 -14.21 23.23
C ASP A 185 8.39 -14.71 23.07
N LEU A 186 8.17 -15.68 22.16
CA LEU A 186 6.85 -16.29 21.93
C LEU A 186 6.59 -17.50 22.86
N ASN A 187 7.61 -18.04 23.50
CA ASN A 187 7.47 -19.23 24.36
C ASN A 187 7.40 -18.92 25.87
N SER A 188 7.39 -17.66 26.28
CA SER A 188 7.37 -17.28 27.71
C SER A 188 5.98 -17.01 28.27
N SER A 189 4.90 -17.16 27.51
CA SER A 189 3.53 -16.89 27.97
C SER A 189 2.72 -18.12 28.39
N ASP A 190 3.31 -19.32 28.40
CA ASP A 190 2.60 -20.58 28.75
C ASP A 190 3.01 -21.20 30.08
N THR A 191 3.52 -20.42 31.04
CA THR A 191 3.70 -20.91 32.44
C THR A 191 3.35 -19.80 33.43
N ALA A 192 2.08 -19.64 33.73
CA ALA A 192 1.55 -19.16 35.01
C ALA A 192 0.04 -19.44 35.09
#